data_dd18e516024a4107cba6fc17a91e9123
#
_entry.id   dd18e516024a4107cba6fc17a91e9123
#
_cell.length_a   1.000
_cell.length_b   1.000
_cell.length_c   1.000
_cell.angle_alpha   90.00
_cell.angle_beta   90.00
_cell.angle_gamma   90.00
#
_symmetry.space_group_name_H-M   'P 1'
#
loop_
_entity.id
_entity.type
_entity.pdbx_description
1 polymer ?
#
loop_
_entity_poly.entity_id
_entity_poly.type
_entity_poly.pdbx_seq_one_letter_code
_entity_poly.pdbx_strand_id
1 'polypeptide(L)'
;MPEFIQTEIDDSICVLTIDNPPVNAFHPEVGEQLIVAFDRLARLSPALRAVIITGAGKYFMAGGDIKFFQTLDHVTAPHYARRIQIIQESILHFHCPVIAAINGSALGGGTELIMACDIRIASEDALFGQPEVALGIIPGAGGTQNLPRLVPIGTAKRLLFTGDRIPAREAFSIGLIDQVVPAAEVMDAAKALATRIARN
;
A
#
# COMPACT_ATOMS: atom_id res chain seq x y z
N MET A 1 -16.34 16.10 5.55
CA MET A 1 -14.92 15.74 5.60
C MET A 1 -14.50 15.43 4.18
N PRO A 2 -13.27 15.76 3.75
CA PRO A 2 -12.80 15.36 2.44
C PRO A 2 -12.85 13.84 2.29
N GLU A 3 -13.16 13.36 1.10
CA GLU A 3 -13.19 11.94 0.77
C GLU A 3 -11.84 11.58 0.14
N PHE A 4 -11.02 10.82 0.86
CA PHE A 4 -9.69 10.40 0.44
C PHE A 4 -9.66 9.01 -0.18
N ILE A 5 -10.73 8.22 0.00
CA ILE A 5 -10.83 6.85 -0.53
C ILE A 5 -12.06 6.77 -1.42
N GLN A 6 -11.82 6.72 -2.71
CA GLN A 6 -12.85 6.50 -3.70
C GLN A 6 -13.05 4.99 -3.88
N THR A 7 -14.31 4.55 -3.94
CA THR A 7 -14.66 3.13 -4.06
C THR A 7 -15.52 2.92 -5.30
N GLU A 8 -15.03 2.14 -6.24
CA GLU A 8 -15.75 1.73 -7.43
C GLU A 8 -15.91 0.21 -7.43
N ILE A 9 -17.14 -0.29 -7.60
CA ILE A 9 -17.43 -1.73 -7.67
C ILE A 9 -18.02 -2.01 -9.05
N ASP A 10 -17.37 -2.89 -9.77
CA ASP A 10 -17.82 -3.40 -11.06
C ASP A 10 -17.94 -4.93 -10.96
N ASP A 11 -19.19 -5.41 -10.97
CA ASP A 11 -19.54 -6.82 -10.75
C ASP A 11 -18.95 -7.35 -9.42
N SER A 12 -17.92 -8.15 -9.47
CA SER A 12 -17.26 -8.79 -8.32
C SER A 12 -15.86 -8.24 -8.02
N ILE A 13 -15.47 -7.13 -8.65
CA ILE A 13 -14.17 -6.47 -8.47
C ILE A 13 -14.39 -5.08 -7.90
N CYS A 14 -13.66 -4.77 -6.83
CA CYS A 14 -13.65 -3.43 -6.24
C CYS A 14 -12.31 -2.73 -6.54
N VAL A 15 -12.37 -1.46 -6.92
CA VAL A 15 -11.20 -0.57 -7.00
C VAL A 15 -11.30 0.46 -5.89
N LEU A 16 -10.28 0.51 -5.04
CA LEU A 16 -10.07 1.53 -4.02
C LEU A 16 -8.98 2.49 -4.51
N THR A 17 -9.34 3.75 -4.71
CA THR A 17 -8.36 4.78 -5.12
C THR A 17 -8.07 5.71 -3.95
N ILE A 18 -6.79 5.80 -3.57
CA ILE A 18 -6.29 6.73 -2.55
C ILE A 18 -6.07 8.09 -3.22
N ASP A 19 -6.80 9.12 -2.78
CA ASP A 19 -6.77 10.48 -3.35
C ASP A 19 -6.54 11.52 -2.25
N ASN A 20 -5.28 11.68 -1.87
CA ASN A 20 -4.83 12.71 -0.91
C ASN A 20 -3.67 13.52 -1.52
N PRO A 21 -3.98 14.48 -2.42
CA PRO A 21 -2.97 15.25 -3.12
C PRO A 21 -2.09 16.09 -2.14
N PRO A 22 -0.83 16.38 -2.52
CA PRO A 22 -0.24 16.14 -3.84
C PRO A 22 0.44 14.77 -4.00
N VAL A 23 0.64 14.01 -2.93
CA VAL A 23 1.51 12.80 -2.94
C VAL A 23 0.87 11.57 -2.29
N ASN A 24 -0.41 11.61 -2.02
CA ASN A 24 -1.16 10.56 -1.32
C ASN A 24 -0.51 10.19 0.03
N ALA A 25 -0.06 11.22 0.78
CA ALA A 25 0.57 10.99 2.09
C ALA A 25 -0.37 10.23 3.03
N PHE A 26 0.20 9.31 3.80
CA PHE A 26 -0.55 8.53 4.77
C PHE A 26 -0.88 9.39 6.01
N HIS A 27 -1.97 10.14 5.92
CA HIS A 27 -2.57 10.90 7.03
C HIS A 27 -3.54 10.00 7.81
N PRO A 28 -3.74 10.22 9.14
CA PRO A 28 -4.71 9.43 9.92
C PRO A 28 -6.09 9.30 9.29
N GLU A 29 -6.62 10.38 8.71
CA GLU A 29 -7.94 10.35 8.06
C GLU A 29 -7.98 9.45 6.83
N VAL A 30 -6.90 9.36 6.05
CA VAL A 30 -6.74 8.39 4.95
C VAL A 30 -6.82 6.97 5.52
N GLY A 31 -6.11 6.73 6.63
CA GLY A 31 -6.12 5.45 7.30
C GLY A 31 -7.49 5.05 7.82
N GLU A 32 -8.20 5.96 8.48
CA GLU A 32 -9.56 5.71 8.98
C GLU A 32 -10.52 5.38 7.83
N GLN A 33 -10.44 6.11 6.72
CA GLN A 33 -11.29 5.85 5.56
C GLN A 33 -10.96 4.52 4.89
N LEU A 34 -9.68 4.10 4.86
CA LEU A 34 -9.31 2.75 4.40
C LEU A 34 -9.94 1.67 5.29
N ILE A 35 -9.86 1.79 6.63
CA ILE A 35 -10.49 0.85 7.57
C ILE A 35 -12.00 0.77 7.29
N VAL A 36 -12.67 1.92 7.20
CA VAL A 36 -14.11 1.98 6.92
C VAL A 36 -14.44 1.35 5.56
N ALA A 37 -13.61 1.58 4.54
CA ALA A 37 -13.81 0.98 3.23
C ALA A 37 -13.71 -0.55 3.28
N PHE A 38 -12.67 -1.11 3.91
CA PHE A 38 -12.51 -2.56 4.06
C PHE A 38 -13.62 -3.18 4.91
N ASP A 39 -14.02 -2.54 6.03
CA ASP A 39 -15.15 -2.98 6.85
C ASP A 39 -16.46 -3.01 6.05
N ARG A 40 -16.70 -1.98 5.23
CA ARG A 40 -17.87 -1.91 4.36
C ARG A 40 -17.83 -3.02 3.30
N LEU A 41 -16.72 -3.23 2.65
CA LEU A 41 -16.56 -4.29 1.65
C LEU A 41 -16.75 -5.68 2.26
N ALA A 42 -16.23 -5.93 3.45
CA ALA A 42 -16.40 -7.20 4.16
C ALA A 42 -17.89 -7.50 4.47
N ARG A 43 -18.68 -6.47 4.77
CA ARG A 43 -20.13 -6.62 5.08
C ARG A 43 -21.01 -6.72 3.85
N LEU A 44 -20.65 -6.01 2.77
CA LEU A 44 -21.53 -5.86 1.61
C LEU A 44 -21.43 -7.03 0.63
N SER A 45 -20.41 -7.87 0.73
CA SER A 45 -20.16 -8.71 -0.42
C SER A 45 -19.44 -10.03 -0.15
N PRO A 46 -20.17 -11.09 0.18
CA PRO A 46 -19.67 -12.44 -0.09
C PRO A 46 -19.48 -12.71 -1.60
N ALA A 47 -19.98 -11.83 -2.47
CA ALA A 47 -19.82 -11.91 -3.93
C ALA A 47 -18.52 -11.24 -4.45
N LEU A 48 -17.84 -10.43 -3.62
CA LEU A 48 -16.59 -9.80 -4.03
C LEU A 48 -15.47 -10.83 -4.20
N ARG A 49 -14.77 -10.79 -5.35
CA ARG A 49 -13.74 -11.77 -5.73
C ARG A 49 -12.33 -11.19 -5.74
N ALA A 50 -12.19 -9.88 -5.91
CA ALA A 50 -10.91 -9.20 -5.83
C ALA A 50 -11.07 -7.73 -5.43
N VAL A 51 -10.07 -7.19 -4.74
CA VAL A 51 -9.92 -5.75 -4.49
C VAL A 51 -8.65 -5.28 -5.17
N ILE A 52 -8.69 -4.13 -5.82
CA ILE A 52 -7.54 -3.43 -6.37
C ILE A 52 -7.36 -2.15 -5.57
N ILE A 53 -6.15 -1.88 -5.08
CA ILE A 53 -5.78 -0.61 -4.43
C ILE A 53 -4.85 0.14 -5.36
N THR A 54 -5.12 1.43 -5.60
CA THR A 54 -4.26 2.32 -6.40
C THR A 54 -4.22 3.72 -5.81
N GLY A 55 -3.31 4.57 -6.30
CA GLY A 55 -3.25 5.99 -5.96
C GLY A 55 -3.80 6.87 -7.08
N ALA A 56 -4.43 7.98 -6.73
CA ALA A 56 -4.76 9.03 -7.68
C ALA A 56 -3.51 9.80 -8.13
N GLY A 57 -3.51 10.27 -9.37
CA GLY A 57 -2.44 11.11 -9.91
C GLY A 57 -1.10 10.37 -10.10
N LYS A 58 -0.01 11.00 -9.68
CA LYS A 58 1.36 10.57 -9.99
C LYS A 58 1.94 9.53 -9.01
N TYR A 59 1.44 9.48 -7.79
CA TYR A 59 2.01 8.65 -6.72
C TYR A 59 1.00 7.58 -6.29
N PHE A 60 1.52 6.42 -5.92
CA PHE A 60 0.70 5.48 -5.18
C PHE A 60 0.51 5.99 -3.75
N MET A 61 1.60 6.13 -3.00
CA MET A 61 1.63 6.73 -1.65
C MET A 61 3.07 7.06 -1.27
N ALA A 62 3.40 8.32 -1.10
CA ALA A 62 4.79 8.77 -0.86
C ALA A 62 5.19 8.80 0.63
N GLY A 63 4.63 7.92 1.44
CA GLY A 63 4.95 7.77 2.86
C GLY A 63 3.98 8.46 3.80
N GLY A 64 4.34 8.51 5.08
CA GLY A 64 3.54 9.15 6.11
C GLY A 64 3.53 10.68 6.02
N ASP A 65 2.52 11.30 6.60
CA ASP A 65 2.47 12.76 6.71
C ASP A 65 3.46 13.25 7.79
N ILE A 66 4.60 13.77 7.33
CA ILE A 66 5.68 14.25 8.22
C ILE A 66 5.20 15.42 9.09
N LYS A 67 4.28 16.26 8.60
CA LYS A 67 3.73 17.37 9.40
C LYS A 67 2.88 16.84 10.54
N PHE A 68 2.10 15.80 10.27
CA PHE A 68 1.35 15.11 11.31
C PHE A 68 2.28 14.43 12.32
N PHE A 69 3.37 13.79 11.89
CA PHE A 69 4.34 13.17 12.80
C PHE A 69 4.92 14.14 13.82
N GLN A 70 5.10 15.41 13.44
CA GLN A 70 5.60 16.45 14.36
C GLN A 70 4.61 16.79 15.50
N THR A 71 3.35 16.38 15.38
CA THR A 71 2.31 16.57 16.41
C THR A 71 2.20 15.41 17.38
N LEU A 72 2.86 14.28 17.08
CA LEU A 72 2.83 13.09 17.91
C LEU A 72 3.78 13.21 19.12
N ASP A 73 3.33 12.67 20.24
CA ASP A 73 4.10 12.53 21.46
C ASP A 73 4.16 11.04 21.90
N HIS A 74 4.75 10.79 23.06
CA HIS A 74 4.89 9.43 23.62
C HIS A 74 3.57 8.76 23.97
N VAL A 75 2.47 9.50 24.08
CA VAL A 75 1.12 8.97 24.35
C VAL A 75 0.38 8.69 23.03
N THR A 76 0.43 9.62 22.09
CA THR A 76 -0.35 9.58 20.85
C THR A 76 0.29 8.72 19.76
N ALA A 77 1.63 8.63 19.71
CA ALA A 77 2.35 7.83 18.71
C ALA A 77 2.01 6.33 18.75
N PRO A 78 1.91 5.65 19.91
CA PRO A 78 1.49 4.25 19.98
C PRO A 78 0.07 4.04 19.44
N HIS A 79 -0.86 4.96 19.71
CA HIS A 79 -2.22 4.89 19.19
C HIS A 79 -2.25 5.02 17.67
N TYR A 80 -1.48 5.97 17.11
CA TYR A 80 -1.33 6.13 15.68
C TYR A 80 -0.76 4.86 15.03
N ALA A 81 0.34 4.33 15.56
CA ALA A 81 0.95 3.10 15.06
C ALA A 81 -0.05 1.92 15.08
N ARG A 82 -0.83 1.76 16.14
CA ARG A 82 -1.85 0.71 16.23
C ARG A 82 -2.93 0.87 15.16
N ARG A 83 -3.37 2.10 14.87
CA ARG A 83 -4.37 2.35 13.80
C ARG A 83 -3.85 1.94 12.43
N ILE A 84 -2.59 2.24 12.13
CA ILE A 84 -1.97 1.83 10.86
C ILE A 84 -1.86 0.30 10.78
N GLN A 85 -1.50 -0.36 11.88
CA GLN A 85 -1.44 -1.83 11.93
C GLN A 85 -2.81 -2.48 11.68
N ILE A 86 -3.90 -1.88 12.14
CA ILE A 86 -5.26 -2.37 11.86
C ILE A 86 -5.54 -2.37 10.36
N ILE A 87 -5.07 -1.36 9.62
CA ILE A 87 -5.23 -1.33 8.15
C ILE A 87 -4.49 -2.51 7.50
N GLN A 88 -3.25 -2.76 7.94
CA GLN A 88 -2.46 -3.90 7.47
C GLN A 88 -3.20 -5.22 7.74
N GLU A 89 -3.72 -5.39 8.97
CA GLU A 89 -4.50 -6.56 9.37
C GLU A 89 -5.76 -6.72 8.52
N SER A 90 -6.46 -5.61 8.21
CA SER A 90 -7.66 -5.61 7.36
C SER A 90 -7.38 -6.08 5.93
N ILE A 91 -6.22 -5.73 5.37
CA ILE A 91 -5.79 -6.17 4.05
C ILE A 91 -5.34 -7.63 4.09
N LEU A 92 -4.42 -7.98 5.00
CA LEU A 92 -3.83 -9.32 5.12
C LEU A 92 -4.86 -10.42 5.39
N HIS A 93 -5.97 -10.11 6.05
CA HIS A 93 -7.01 -11.08 6.39
C HIS A 93 -8.31 -10.84 5.60
N PHE A 94 -8.25 -10.06 4.53
CA PHE A 94 -9.42 -9.85 3.70
C PHE A 94 -9.86 -11.18 3.04
N HIS A 95 -11.16 -11.37 2.87
CA HIS A 95 -11.71 -12.66 2.42
C HIS A 95 -11.50 -12.98 0.93
N CYS A 96 -11.01 -12.02 0.15
CA CYS A 96 -10.63 -12.24 -1.24
C CYS A 96 -9.30 -11.53 -1.55
N PRO A 97 -8.60 -11.90 -2.64
CA PRO A 97 -7.31 -11.31 -2.99
C PRO A 97 -7.33 -9.80 -3.13
N VAL A 98 -6.31 -9.14 -2.57
CA VAL A 98 -6.06 -7.71 -2.68
C VAL A 98 -4.83 -7.47 -3.57
N ILE A 99 -5.02 -6.73 -4.66
CA ILE A 99 -3.99 -6.42 -5.65
C ILE A 99 -3.57 -4.95 -5.50
N ALA A 100 -2.29 -4.69 -5.30
CA ALA A 100 -1.74 -3.34 -5.38
C ALA A 100 -1.44 -3.00 -6.84
N ALA A 101 -2.18 -2.05 -7.42
CA ALA A 101 -1.92 -1.44 -8.72
C ALA A 101 -1.10 -0.15 -8.51
N ILE A 102 0.23 -0.29 -8.54
CA ILE A 102 1.17 0.73 -8.09
C ILE A 102 1.51 1.65 -9.26
N ASN A 103 0.69 2.69 -9.43
CA ASN A 103 0.78 3.66 -10.53
C ASN A 103 1.99 4.61 -10.44
N GLY A 104 2.67 4.65 -9.29
CA GLY A 104 3.83 5.51 -9.05
C GLY A 104 4.55 5.12 -7.76
N SER A 105 5.43 5.98 -7.26
CA SER A 105 6.24 5.64 -6.10
C SER A 105 5.41 5.30 -4.86
N ALA A 106 5.85 4.25 -4.16
CA ALA A 106 5.36 3.83 -2.85
C ALA A 106 6.53 3.84 -1.86
N LEU A 107 6.51 4.73 -0.87
CA LEU A 107 7.61 4.92 0.08
C LEU A 107 7.09 4.82 1.52
N GLY A 108 7.92 4.33 2.44
CA GLY A 108 7.56 4.20 3.85
C GLY A 108 6.23 3.47 4.04
N GLY A 109 5.26 4.11 4.68
CA GLY A 109 3.90 3.58 4.84
C GLY A 109 3.24 3.11 3.55
N GLY A 110 3.58 3.72 2.39
CA GLY A 110 3.13 3.26 1.08
C GLY A 110 3.75 1.93 0.69
N THR A 111 5.06 1.72 0.93
CA THR A 111 5.70 0.42 0.75
C THR A 111 5.13 -0.61 1.73
N GLU A 112 4.83 -0.20 2.96
CA GLU A 112 4.21 -1.06 3.96
C GLU A 112 2.81 -1.51 3.53
N LEU A 113 2.01 -0.60 2.97
CA LEU A 113 0.66 -0.89 2.47
C LEU A 113 0.68 -1.93 1.35
N ILE A 114 1.57 -1.78 0.35
CA ILE A 114 1.65 -2.75 -0.74
C ILE A 114 2.15 -4.12 -0.28
N MET A 115 2.99 -4.19 0.76
CA MET A 115 3.45 -5.46 1.33
C MET A 115 2.35 -6.23 2.07
N ALA A 116 1.25 -5.58 2.44
CA ALA A 116 0.07 -6.24 2.98
C ALA A 116 -0.84 -6.82 1.88
N CYS A 117 -0.72 -6.34 0.65
CA CYS A 117 -1.48 -6.87 -0.49
C CYS A 117 -0.92 -8.23 -0.94
N ASP A 118 -1.79 -9.07 -1.52
CA ASP A 118 -1.41 -10.40 -2.02
C ASP A 118 -0.51 -10.33 -3.25
N ILE A 119 -0.83 -9.42 -4.19
CA ILE A 119 -0.11 -9.27 -5.47
C ILE A 119 0.18 -7.79 -5.73
N ARG A 120 1.37 -7.50 -6.22
CA ARG A 120 1.90 -6.15 -6.47
C ARG A 120 2.28 -5.98 -7.93
N ILE A 121 1.52 -5.16 -8.67
CA ILE A 121 1.80 -4.79 -10.07
C ILE A 121 2.22 -3.33 -10.09
N ALA A 122 3.40 -3.03 -10.62
CA ALA A 122 4.00 -1.71 -10.53
C ALA A 122 4.28 -1.07 -11.89
N SER A 123 4.17 0.24 -11.93
CA SER A 123 4.75 1.06 -12.99
C SER A 123 6.27 0.89 -13.01
N GLU A 124 6.85 0.82 -14.20
CA GLU A 124 8.31 0.80 -14.39
C GLU A 124 9.02 2.05 -13.83
N ASP A 125 8.29 3.17 -13.68
CA ASP A 125 8.79 4.43 -13.15
C ASP A 125 8.69 4.52 -11.61
N ALA A 126 8.08 3.53 -10.95
CA ALA A 126 7.87 3.54 -9.51
C ALA A 126 9.18 3.37 -8.72
N LEU A 127 9.25 4.04 -7.56
CA LEU A 127 10.31 3.87 -6.57
C LEU A 127 9.72 3.29 -5.28
N PHE A 128 10.51 2.44 -4.63
CA PHE A 128 10.16 1.76 -3.38
C PHE A 128 11.24 1.98 -2.33
N GLY A 129 10.87 1.97 -1.06
CA GLY A 129 11.85 2.07 0.03
C GLY A 129 11.21 2.27 1.39
N GLN A 130 12.03 2.13 2.43
CA GLN A 130 11.66 2.33 3.83
C GLN A 130 12.55 3.47 4.42
N PRO A 131 12.25 4.75 4.08
CA PRO A 131 13.12 5.88 4.44
C PRO A 131 12.95 6.36 5.89
N GLU A 132 12.23 5.64 6.74
CA GLU A 132 11.90 6.00 8.12
C GLU A 132 13.14 6.31 8.96
N VAL A 133 14.24 5.58 8.73
CA VAL A 133 15.52 5.79 9.45
C VAL A 133 16.08 7.19 9.23
N ALA A 134 15.84 7.83 8.10
CA ALA A 134 16.22 9.21 7.83
C ALA A 134 15.47 10.23 8.71
N LEU A 135 14.35 9.83 9.30
CA LEU A 135 13.56 10.63 10.24
C LEU A 135 13.81 10.23 11.72
N GLY A 136 14.75 9.30 11.97
CA GLY A 136 15.02 8.79 13.32
C GLY A 136 13.92 7.87 13.88
N ILE A 137 13.08 7.31 13.02
CA ILE A 137 12.02 6.36 13.39
C ILE A 137 12.21 5.02 12.65
N ILE A 138 11.37 4.04 12.96
CA ILE A 138 11.33 2.75 12.25
C ILE A 138 10.00 2.58 11.53
N PRO A 139 9.91 1.72 10.50
CA PRO A 139 8.64 1.36 9.87
C PRO A 139 7.65 0.80 10.89
N GLY A 140 6.53 1.51 11.08
CA GLY A 140 5.54 1.23 12.14
C GLY A 140 4.32 0.43 11.66
N ALA A 141 4.13 0.33 10.35
CA ALA A 141 2.99 -0.34 9.73
C ALA A 141 3.31 -1.77 9.20
N GLY A 142 4.27 -2.45 9.79
CA GLY A 142 4.63 -3.82 9.46
C GLY A 142 5.85 -3.98 8.56
N GLY A 143 6.52 -2.91 8.12
CA GLY A 143 7.69 -2.97 7.24
C GLY A 143 8.83 -3.79 7.84
N THR A 144 9.07 -3.69 9.16
CA THR A 144 10.06 -4.52 9.86
C THR A 144 9.72 -6.01 9.88
N GLN A 145 8.47 -6.37 9.63
CA GLN A 145 7.98 -7.75 9.64
C GLN A 145 7.76 -8.30 8.23
N ASN A 146 7.12 -7.52 7.34
CA ASN A 146 6.74 -7.99 6.02
C ASN A 146 7.93 -7.98 5.05
N LEU A 147 8.76 -6.94 5.06
CA LEU A 147 9.90 -6.85 4.14
C LEU A 147 10.85 -8.06 4.25
N PRO A 148 11.32 -8.49 5.45
CA PRO A 148 12.23 -9.65 5.55
C PRO A 148 11.56 -10.99 5.27
N ARG A 149 10.24 -11.03 5.10
CA ARG A 149 9.50 -12.22 4.66
C ARG A 149 9.32 -12.28 3.14
N LEU A 150 9.39 -11.13 2.47
CA LEU A 150 9.22 -11.02 1.02
C LEU A 150 10.56 -11.05 0.27
N VAL A 151 11.62 -10.46 0.86
CA VAL A 151 12.92 -10.31 0.18
C VAL A 151 14.03 -10.96 1.00
N PRO A 152 15.21 -11.28 0.40
CA PRO A 152 16.35 -11.79 1.14
C PRO A 152 16.71 -10.92 2.34
N ILE A 153 16.98 -11.53 3.48
CA ILE A 153 17.19 -10.84 4.77
C ILE A 153 18.28 -9.76 4.72
N GLY A 154 19.35 -9.98 3.97
CA GLY A 154 20.42 -8.99 3.78
C GLY A 154 19.92 -7.75 3.03
N THR A 155 19.08 -7.95 2.01
CA THR A 155 18.44 -6.88 1.24
C THR A 155 17.44 -6.11 2.12
N ALA A 156 16.62 -6.80 2.88
CA ALA A 156 15.70 -6.17 3.84
C ALA A 156 16.46 -5.27 4.82
N LYS A 157 17.54 -5.78 5.42
CA LYS A 157 18.40 -5.02 6.35
C LYS A 157 19.03 -3.81 5.67
N ARG A 158 19.55 -3.95 4.44
CA ARG A 158 20.08 -2.83 3.68
C ARG A 158 19.04 -1.73 3.54
N LEU A 159 17.86 -2.04 3.01
CA LEU A 159 16.80 -1.06 2.79
C LEU A 159 16.35 -0.39 4.10
N LEU A 160 16.18 -1.16 5.19
CA LEU A 160 15.76 -0.64 6.49
C LEU A 160 16.84 0.23 7.18
N PHE A 161 18.12 -0.10 7.00
CA PHE A 161 19.21 0.61 7.69
C PHE A 161 19.68 1.84 6.92
N THR A 162 19.57 1.84 5.59
CA THR A 162 19.99 2.97 4.76
C THR A 162 18.85 3.92 4.42
N GLY A 163 17.61 3.42 4.35
CA GLY A 163 16.47 4.16 3.82
C GLY A 163 16.53 4.36 2.31
N ASP A 164 17.35 3.57 1.61
CA ASP A 164 17.51 3.67 0.16
C ASP A 164 16.18 3.48 -0.57
N ARG A 165 16.07 4.20 -1.70
CA ARG A 165 14.98 4.00 -2.66
C ARG A 165 15.51 3.15 -3.81
N ILE A 166 14.74 2.14 -4.18
CA ILE A 166 15.05 1.23 -5.28
C ILE A 166 14.04 1.38 -6.42
N PRO A 167 14.48 1.27 -7.69
CA PRO A 167 13.56 1.31 -8.83
C PRO A 167 12.74 0.01 -8.95
N ALA A 168 11.64 0.08 -9.71
CA ALA A 168 10.72 -1.05 -9.90
C ALA A 168 11.41 -2.33 -10.39
N ARG A 169 12.39 -2.22 -11.28
CA ARG A 169 13.15 -3.39 -11.79
C ARG A 169 13.97 -4.08 -10.69
N GLU A 170 14.60 -3.32 -9.80
CA GLU A 170 15.30 -3.89 -8.64
C GLU A 170 14.29 -4.50 -7.67
N ALA A 171 13.19 -3.80 -7.36
CA ALA A 171 12.11 -4.30 -6.52
C ALA A 171 11.53 -5.63 -7.03
N PHE A 172 11.36 -5.78 -8.34
CA PHE A 172 10.96 -7.03 -8.98
C PHE A 172 12.03 -8.13 -8.82
N SER A 173 13.31 -7.80 -9.07
CA SER A 173 14.38 -8.79 -9.00
C SER A 173 14.61 -9.40 -7.62
N ILE A 174 14.25 -8.67 -6.56
CA ILE A 174 14.35 -9.13 -5.16
C ILE A 174 13.06 -9.74 -4.63
N GLY A 175 11.96 -9.77 -5.41
CA GLY A 175 10.67 -10.34 -5.01
C GLY A 175 9.77 -9.40 -4.21
N LEU A 176 10.10 -8.11 -4.12
CA LEU A 176 9.22 -7.11 -3.49
C LEU A 176 7.99 -6.81 -4.36
N ILE A 177 8.15 -6.86 -5.68
CA ILE A 177 7.10 -6.63 -6.69
C ILE A 177 6.95 -7.88 -7.55
N ASP A 178 5.71 -8.22 -7.94
CA ASP A 178 5.40 -9.46 -8.67
C ASP A 178 5.35 -9.25 -10.20
N GLN A 179 5.07 -7.99 -10.64
CA GLN A 179 5.04 -7.65 -12.06
C GLN A 179 5.38 -6.17 -12.25
N VAL A 180 6.12 -5.86 -13.32
CA VAL A 180 6.43 -4.48 -13.74
C VAL A 180 5.90 -4.29 -15.17
N VAL A 181 5.18 -3.20 -15.38
CA VAL A 181 4.56 -2.83 -16.66
C VAL A 181 4.76 -1.34 -16.95
N PRO A 182 4.58 -0.88 -18.20
CA PRO A 182 4.52 0.55 -18.50
C PRO A 182 3.49 1.27 -17.63
N ALA A 183 3.75 2.52 -17.25
CA ALA A 183 2.90 3.29 -16.34
C ALA A 183 1.42 3.33 -16.76
N ALA A 184 1.16 3.47 -18.07
CA ALA A 184 -0.20 3.51 -18.62
C ALA A 184 -0.95 2.16 -18.53
N GLU A 185 -0.24 1.04 -18.34
CA GLU A 185 -0.80 -0.31 -18.36
C GLU A 185 -1.08 -0.88 -16.95
N VAL A 186 -0.68 -0.20 -15.89
CA VAL A 186 -0.76 -0.72 -14.50
C VAL A 186 -2.19 -1.12 -14.14
N MET A 187 -3.16 -0.24 -14.37
CA MET A 187 -4.56 -0.51 -14.02
C MET A 187 -5.16 -1.61 -14.90
N ASP A 188 -4.86 -1.63 -16.19
CA ASP A 188 -5.34 -2.65 -17.09
C ASP A 188 -4.78 -4.04 -16.73
N ALA A 189 -3.50 -4.12 -16.39
CA ALA A 189 -2.87 -5.35 -15.91
C ALA A 189 -3.51 -5.85 -14.59
N ALA A 190 -3.79 -4.93 -13.64
CA ALA A 190 -4.44 -5.28 -12.38
C ALA A 190 -5.89 -5.76 -12.61
N LYS A 191 -6.67 -5.06 -13.44
CA LYS A 191 -8.05 -5.47 -13.80
C LYS A 191 -8.08 -6.80 -14.54
N ALA A 192 -7.14 -7.03 -15.47
CA ALA A 192 -7.03 -8.30 -16.18
C ALA A 192 -6.74 -9.46 -15.22
N LEU A 193 -5.86 -9.26 -14.25
CA LEU A 193 -5.58 -10.26 -13.22
C LEU A 193 -6.79 -10.49 -12.32
N ALA A 194 -7.42 -9.43 -11.80
CA ALA A 194 -8.62 -9.50 -10.97
C ALA A 194 -9.75 -10.26 -11.68
N THR A 195 -9.97 -9.98 -12.99
CA THR A 195 -10.96 -10.69 -13.80
C THR A 195 -10.66 -12.18 -13.93
N ARG A 196 -9.39 -12.55 -14.07
CA ARG A 196 -8.99 -13.98 -14.09
C ARG A 196 -9.25 -14.66 -12.75
N ILE A 197 -8.97 -13.96 -11.63
CA ILE A 197 -9.26 -14.47 -10.28
C ILE A 197 -10.78 -14.64 -10.09
N ALA A 198 -11.56 -13.66 -10.50
CA ALA A 198 -13.01 -13.66 -10.31
C ALA A 198 -13.76 -14.78 -11.07
N ARG A 199 -13.14 -15.37 -12.07
CA ARG A 199 -13.73 -16.50 -12.86
C ARG A 199 -13.60 -17.86 -12.15
N ASN A 200 -12.78 -17.96 -11.11
CA ASN A 200 -12.56 -19.19 -10.33
C ASN A 200 -13.36 -19.12 -9.02
#